data_9c5042e88d5497fc4521ac34e82636f7
#
_entry.id   9c5042e88d5497fc4521ac34e82636f7
#
_cell.length_a   1.000
_cell.length_b   1.000
_cell.length_c   1.000
_cell.angle_alpha   90.00
_cell.angle_beta   90.00
_cell.angle_gamma   90.00
#
_symmetry.space_group_name_H-M   'P 1'
#
loop_
_entity.id
_entity.type
_entity.pdbx_description
1 polymer ?
#
loop_
_entity_poly.entity_id
_entity_poly.type
_entity_poly.pdbx_seq_one_letter_code
_entity_poly.pdbx_strand_id
1 'polypeptide(L)'
;NLPVVQPIVEEISKIKPILVAPIEEVNVLQTPEPEEVTVEEKMLEEPLKPTLPSLEESDSWLKAKLPTLTWREELLKLVIDDDIIRRLVVFTDNFAQGIIAYEHSLLVKPKTAFSARELEQDGQSVLKWDETSSRRFSLYVDLLRSLDSDTLISWYFELKPLIDQAYGELGYSDTDFTEVLQDAITKVLDMDIPKSSLDLVRPSVMYQFKDQNIEQQDDVEKFMLRLGKENLLVIKSVLLEMNEKLSRGEP
;
A
#
# COMPACT_ATOMS: atom_id res chain seq x y z
N ASN A 1 -25.07 -4.93 -49.98
CA ASN A 1 -25.90 -3.74 -49.77
C ASN A 1 -25.95 -3.39 -48.30
N LEU A 2 -25.02 -2.53 -47.89
CA LEU A 2 -25.04 -1.89 -46.56
C LEU A 2 -25.42 -0.43 -46.76
N PRO A 3 -26.32 0.17 -45.95
CA PRO A 3 -26.65 1.58 -46.07
C PRO A 3 -25.56 2.46 -45.45
N VAL A 4 -25.20 3.47 -46.24
CA VAL A 4 -24.30 4.57 -45.89
C VAL A 4 -25.03 5.49 -44.90
N VAL A 5 -24.48 5.74 -43.72
CA VAL A 5 -24.94 6.77 -42.79
C VAL A 5 -24.18 8.07 -43.09
N GLN A 6 -24.88 9.12 -43.46
CA GLN A 6 -24.36 10.48 -43.68
C GLN A 6 -24.26 11.23 -42.34
N PRO A 7 -23.31 12.13 -42.13
CA PRO A 7 -23.20 12.95 -40.93
C PRO A 7 -24.19 14.13 -40.99
N ILE A 8 -24.89 14.34 -39.89
CA ILE A 8 -25.77 15.50 -39.67
C ILE A 8 -24.89 16.66 -39.19
N VAL A 9 -24.74 17.69 -40.03
CA VAL A 9 -24.22 19.02 -39.69
C VAL A 9 -25.40 19.98 -39.82
N GLU A 10 -25.88 20.52 -38.73
CA GLU A 10 -26.83 21.66 -38.60
C GLU A 10 -26.92 21.94 -37.07
N GLU A 11 -26.87 23.11 -36.50
CA GLU A 11 -26.91 24.49 -36.97
C GLU A 11 -26.63 25.36 -35.74
N ILE A 12 -25.46 26.01 -35.67
CA ILE A 12 -25.20 27.05 -34.67
C ILE A 12 -25.22 28.40 -35.39
N SER A 13 -26.40 28.99 -35.48
CA SER A 13 -26.54 30.36 -35.89
C SER A 13 -27.81 30.96 -35.29
N LYS A 14 -27.63 31.82 -34.28
CA LYS A 14 -28.47 32.99 -33.89
C LYS A 14 -28.31 33.34 -32.42
N ILE A 15 -27.25 34.05 -32.07
CA ILE A 15 -27.25 34.88 -30.88
C ILE A 15 -27.15 36.35 -31.38
N LYS A 16 -28.25 37.10 -31.13
CA LYS A 16 -28.31 38.55 -31.43
C LYS A 16 -27.49 39.32 -30.42
N PRO A 17 -26.80 40.41 -30.81
CA PRO A 17 -26.09 41.29 -29.90
C PRO A 17 -27.07 42.16 -29.09
N ILE A 18 -26.83 42.25 -27.78
CA ILE A 18 -27.53 43.17 -26.87
C ILE A 18 -26.89 44.52 -26.97
N LEU A 19 -27.72 45.50 -27.32
CA LEU A 19 -27.39 46.90 -27.44
C LEU A 19 -27.13 47.52 -26.06
N VAL A 20 -25.94 48.07 -25.81
CA VAL A 20 -25.61 48.84 -24.62
C VAL A 20 -25.99 50.31 -24.84
N ALA A 21 -26.86 50.85 -23.98
CA ALA A 21 -27.21 52.24 -23.96
C ALA A 21 -26.14 53.09 -23.22
N PRO A 22 -25.96 54.36 -23.60
CA PRO A 22 -24.88 55.21 -23.05
C PRO A 22 -25.21 55.72 -21.62
N ILE A 23 -24.19 55.78 -20.79
CA ILE A 23 -24.22 56.34 -19.44
C ILE A 23 -24.02 57.83 -19.52
N GLU A 24 -24.97 58.58 -18.96
CA GLU A 24 -24.90 60.03 -18.82
C GLU A 24 -23.83 60.44 -17.76
N GLU A 25 -23.12 61.52 -18.11
CA GLU A 25 -22.15 62.18 -17.26
C GLU A 25 -22.84 62.88 -16.04
N VAL A 26 -22.38 62.56 -14.85
CA VAL A 26 -22.73 63.31 -13.63
C VAL A 26 -21.46 63.89 -12.99
N ASN A 27 -21.42 65.15 -13.08
CA ASN A 27 -20.70 66.26 -12.48
C ASN A 27 -19.86 66.00 -11.21
N VAL A 28 -18.65 66.53 -11.30
CA VAL A 28 -17.61 66.68 -10.27
C VAL A 28 -18.06 67.68 -9.17
N LEU A 29 -17.99 67.29 -7.91
CA LEU A 29 -17.81 68.23 -6.81
C LEU A 29 -17.15 67.58 -5.57
N GLN A 30 -15.95 68.06 -5.34
CA GLN A 30 -15.28 68.29 -4.02
C GLN A 30 -14.82 67.10 -3.20
N THR A 31 -13.51 66.96 -3.18
CA THR A 31 -12.65 66.25 -2.22
C THR A 31 -12.85 66.75 -0.79
N PRO A 32 -12.87 65.86 0.20
CA PRO A 32 -12.11 66.06 1.42
C PRO A 32 -10.98 65.04 1.53
N GLU A 33 -9.94 65.49 2.16
CA GLU A 33 -8.65 64.92 2.53
C GLU A 33 -8.72 63.52 3.11
N PRO A 34 -7.77 62.62 2.85
CA PRO A 34 -7.85 61.22 3.27
C PRO A 34 -7.45 61.07 4.76
N GLU A 35 -8.39 60.66 5.58
CA GLU A 35 -8.05 60.00 6.87
C GLU A 35 -7.40 58.66 6.54
N GLU A 36 -6.15 58.48 7.01
CA GLU A 36 -5.45 57.20 7.04
C GLU A 36 -6.23 56.19 7.90
N VAL A 37 -7.07 55.39 7.28
CA VAL A 37 -7.58 54.17 7.89
C VAL A 37 -6.51 53.11 7.65
N THR A 38 -5.69 52.89 8.66
CA THR A 38 -4.86 51.67 8.76
C THR A 38 -5.79 50.47 8.77
N VAL A 39 -5.99 49.90 7.59
CA VAL A 39 -6.58 48.58 7.48
C VAL A 39 -5.50 47.60 7.94
N GLU A 40 -5.56 47.17 9.21
CA GLU A 40 -4.90 45.97 9.63
C GLU A 40 -5.48 44.84 8.79
N GLU A 41 -4.73 44.50 7.72
CA GLU A 41 -4.93 43.29 6.96
C GLU A 41 -4.69 42.11 7.90
N LYS A 42 -5.77 41.67 8.55
CA LYS A 42 -5.79 40.47 9.35
C LYS A 42 -5.52 39.33 8.36
N MET A 43 -4.24 39.02 8.14
CA MET A 43 -3.83 37.78 7.48
C MET A 43 -4.60 36.67 8.17
N LEU A 44 -5.58 36.12 7.47
CA LEU A 44 -6.15 34.81 7.80
C LEU A 44 -4.97 33.86 7.68
N GLU A 45 -4.36 33.52 8.82
CA GLU A 45 -3.45 32.39 8.88
C GLU A 45 -4.25 31.18 8.39
N GLU A 46 -3.99 30.77 7.14
CA GLU A 46 -4.40 29.44 6.71
C GLU A 46 -3.86 28.45 7.74
N PRO A 47 -4.68 27.50 8.23
CA PRO A 47 -4.21 26.50 9.16
C PRO A 47 -2.99 25.82 8.52
N LEU A 48 -1.84 25.98 9.15
CA LEU A 48 -0.59 25.34 8.74
C LEU A 48 -0.87 23.84 8.60
N LYS A 49 -0.93 23.35 7.38
CA LYS A 49 -0.96 21.90 7.13
C LYS A 49 0.24 21.34 7.88
N PRO A 50 0.09 20.29 8.69
CA PRO A 50 1.20 19.70 9.39
C PRO A 50 2.29 19.36 8.36
N THR A 51 3.44 20.02 8.48
CA THR A 51 4.57 19.76 7.59
C THR A 51 5.08 18.37 7.87
N LEU A 52 5.09 17.52 6.84
CA LEU A 52 5.71 16.20 6.94
C LEU A 52 7.20 16.38 7.30
N PRO A 53 7.78 15.47 8.09
CA PRO A 53 9.22 15.43 8.31
C PRO A 53 9.97 15.18 7.00
N SER A 54 11.28 15.36 7.00
CA SER A 54 12.12 14.83 5.91
C SER A 54 12.12 13.30 5.93
N LEU A 55 12.49 12.67 4.82
CA LEU A 55 12.59 11.20 4.75
C LEU A 55 13.54 10.64 5.81
N GLU A 56 14.65 11.33 6.09
CA GLU A 56 15.64 10.95 7.10
C GLU A 56 15.11 11.07 8.55
N GLU A 57 14.13 11.95 8.79
CA GLU A 57 13.54 12.16 10.11
C GLU A 57 12.20 11.41 10.28
N SER A 58 11.72 10.76 9.23
CA SER A 58 10.40 10.10 9.19
C SER A 58 10.23 8.99 10.22
N ASP A 59 11.29 8.28 10.56
CA ASP A 59 11.23 7.20 11.55
C ASP A 59 10.77 7.68 12.93
N SER A 60 11.27 8.82 13.39
CA SER A 60 10.87 9.37 14.69
C SER A 60 9.39 9.75 14.72
N TRP A 61 8.90 10.30 13.61
CA TRP A 61 7.49 10.66 13.44
C TRP A 61 6.60 9.41 13.37
N LEU A 62 7.02 8.39 12.59
CA LEU A 62 6.32 7.11 12.48
C LEU A 62 6.27 6.38 13.83
N LYS A 63 7.38 6.29 14.55
CA LYS A 63 7.44 5.66 15.89
C LYS A 63 6.44 6.25 16.87
N ALA A 64 6.29 7.58 16.84
CA ALA A 64 5.31 8.25 17.71
C ALA A 64 3.86 7.93 17.36
N LYS A 65 3.57 7.66 16.07
CA LYS A 65 2.23 7.34 15.57
C LYS A 65 1.90 5.84 15.57
N LEU A 66 2.88 4.93 15.49
CA LEU A 66 2.66 3.48 15.42
C LEU A 66 1.63 2.93 16.45
N PRO A 67 1.61 3.37 17.73
CA PRO A 67 0.62 2.90 18.68
C PRO A 67 -0.83 3.19 18.30
N THR A 68 -1.08 4.16 17.43
CA THR A 68 -2.45 4.50 17.00
C THR A 68 -2.97 3.58 15.90
N LEU A 69 -2.09 2.80 15.25
CA LEU A 69 -2.47 1.87 14.16
C LEU A 69 -3.11 0.58 14.66
N THR A 70 -2.88 0.18 15.89
CA THR A 70 -3.30 -1.13 16.37
C THR A 70 -3.77 -1.09 17.81
N TRP A 71 -4.82 -1.84 18.10
CA TRP A 71 -5.25 -2.08 19.47
C TRP A 71 -4.38 -3.14 20.19
N ARG A 72 -3.38 -3.75 19.48
CA ARG A 72 -2.45 -4.76 19.99
C ARG A 72 -1.02 -4.17 20.05
N GLU A 73 -0.84 -3.08 20.80
CA GLU A 73 0.45 -2.37 20.91
C GLU A 73 1.63 -3.29 21.26
N GLU A 74 1.39 -4.34 22.04
CA GLU A 74 2.42 -5.30 22.43
C GLU A 74 3.01 -6.07 21.23
N LEU A 75 2.33 -6.08 20.08
CA LEU A 75 2.83 -6.71 18.86
C LEU A 75 3.72 -5.77 18.03
N LEU A 76 3.73 -4.47 18.31
CA LEU A 76 4.61 -3.51 17.64
C LEU A 76 6.10 -3.84 17.80
N LYS A 77 6.47 -4.60 18.83
CA LYS A 77 7.84 -5.16 18.97
C LYS A 77 8.26 -6.08 17.82
N LEU A 78 7.33 -6.49 16.95
CA LEU A 78 7.62 -7.25 15.73
C LEU A 78 8.00 -6.35 14.57
N VAL A 79 7.71 -5.06 14.65
CA VAL A 79 8.03 -4.07 13.63
C VAL A 79 9.48 -3.63 13.80
N ILE A 80 10.21 -3.56 12.69
CA ILE A 80 11.53 -2.91 12.63
C ILE A 80 11.27 -1.42 12.47
N ASP A 81 11.76 -0.63 13.40
CA ASP A 81 11.48 0.80 13.51
C ASP A 81 12.62 1.70 13.01
N ASP A 82 13.40 1.19 12.08
CA ASP A 82 14.56 1.78 11.46
C ASP A 82 14.40 1.79 9.94
N ASP A 83 14.52 2.97 9.32
CA ASP A 83 14.41 3.18 7.87
C ASP A 83 13.08 2.65 7.27
N ILE A 84 11.98 2.90 7.98
CA ILE A 84 10.66 2.25 7.75
C ILE A 84 10.17 2.48 6.32
N ILE A 85 10.22 3.72 5.82
CA ILE A 85 9.69 4.06 4.48
C ILE A 85 10.53 3.41 3.39
N ARG A 86 11.86 3.49 3.46
CA ARG A 86 12.72 2.85 2.46
C ARG A 86 12.59 1.33 2.49
N ARG A 87 12.48 0.73 3.68
CA ARG A 87 12.20 -0.72 3.82
C ARG A 87 10.88 -1.09 3.17
N LEU A 88 9.81 -0.31 3.43
CA LEU A 88 8.50 -0.53 2.81
C LEU A 88 8.63 -0.54 1.29
N VAL A 89 9.27 0.48 0.74
CA VAL A 89 9.41 0.66 -0.70
C VAL A 89 10.22 -0.48 -1.33
N VAL A 90 11.42 -0.75 -0.83
CA VAL A 90 12.31 -1.81 -1.36
C VAL A 90 11.67 -3.19 -1.22
N PHE A 91 11.06 -3.47 -0.06
CA PHE A 91 10.41 -4.76 0.17
C PHE A 91 9.24 -4.98 -0.77
N THR A 92 8.37 -3.96 -0.92
CA THR A 92 7.17 -4.05 -1.76
C THR A 92 7.51 -4.17 -3.24
N ASP A 93 8.49 -3.40 -3.73
CA ASP A 93 8.95 -3.49 -5.12
C ASP A 93 9.48 -4.89 -5.46
N ASN A 94 10.37 -5.43 -4.64
CA ASN A 94 10.88 -6.80 -4.83
C ASN A 94 9.76 -7.83 -4.71
N PHE A 95 8.83 -7.65 -3.77
CA PHE A 95 7.71 -8.58 -3.55
C PHE A 95 6.77 -8.63 -4.77
N ALA A 96 6.45 -7.49 -5.38
CA ALA A 96 5.69 -7.43 -6.62
C ALA A 96 6.37 -8.22 -7.75
N GLN A 97 7.71 -8.20 -7.79
CA GLN A 97 8.52 -8.95 -8.74
C GLN A 97 8.73 -10.44 -8.38
N GLY A 98 8.13 -10.93 -7.29
CA GLY A 98 8.25 -12.33 -6.86
C GLY A 98 9.49 -12.63 -6.00
N ILE A 99 10.20 -11.63 -5.53
CA ILE A 99 11.43 -11.76 -4.75
C ILE A 99 11.17 -11.36 -3.29
N ILE A 100 11.70 -12.11 -2.34
CA ILE A 100 11.66 -11.75 -0.91
C ILE A 100 12.96 -11.05 -0.51
N ALA A 101 12.91 -9.74 -0.38
CA ALA A 101 14.03 -8.92 0.12
C ALA A 101 14.09 -8.96 1.66
N TYR A 102 14.53 -10.08 2.24
CA TYR A 102 14.53 -10.30 3.70
C TYR A 102 15.27 -9.22 4.50
N GLU A 103 16.30 -8.62 3.94
CA GLU A 103 17.11 -7.57 4.60
C GLU A 103 16.31 -6.26 4.74
N HIS A 104 15.32 -6.06 3.88
CA HIS A 104 14.41 -4.92 3.88
C HIS A 104 13.04 -5.23 4.48
N SER A 105 12.88 -6.38 5.13
CA SER A 105 11.63 -6.71 5.83
C SER A 105 11.30 -5.66 6.87
N LEU A 106 10.02 -5.27 6.94
CA LEU A 106 9.49 -4.41 8.02
C LEU A 106 9.29 -5.17 9.33
N LEU A 107 9.43 -6.49 9.30
CA LEU A 107 9.15 -7.34 10.46
C LEU A 107 10.39 -8.14 10.85
N VAL A 108 10.60 -8.27 12.15
CA VAL A 108 11.66 -9.13 12.68
C VAL A 108 11.40 -10.59 12.29
N LYS A 109 12.45 -11.34 12.02
CA LYS A 109 12.32 -12.76 11.65
C LYS A 109 11.76 -13.61 12.80
N PRO A 110 10.98 -14.66 12.52
CA PRO A 110 10.51 -15.60 13.53
C PRO A 110 11.68 -16.26 14.27
N LYS A 111 11.55 -16.38 15.60
CA LYS A 111 12.60 -17.01 16.43
C LYS A 111 12.69 -18.52 16.21
N THR A 112 11.55 -19.16 15.86
CA THR A 112 11.47 -20.60 15.62
C THR A 112 11.75 -20.90 14.15
N ALA A 113 12.67 -21.82 13.90
CA ALA A 113 12.95 -22.29 12.55
C ALA A 113 11.77 -23.12 12.00
N PHE A 114 11.74 -23.29 10.69
CA PHE A 114 10.81 -24.20 10.03
C PHE A 114 11.15 -25.66 10.38
N SER A 115 10.13 -26.48 10.60
CA SER A 115 10.24 -27.93 10.73
C SER A 115 9.25 -28.64 9.83
N ALA A 116 9.67 -29.79 9.29
CA ALA A 116 8.79 -30.72 8.60
C ALA A 116 8.43 -31.85 9.56
N ARG A 117 7.26 -32.48 9.34
CA ARG A 117 6.86 -33.69 10.02
C ARG A 117 7.25 -34.90 9.16
N GLU A 118 7.95 -35.82 9.76
CA GLU A 118 8.23 -37.11 9.14
C GLU A 118 7.11 -38.11 9.48
N LEU A 119 6.55 -38.74 8.48
CA LEU A 119 5.49 -39.74 8.59
C LEU A 119 5.89 -40.98 7.80
N GLU A 120 5.53 -42.15 8.33
CA GLU A 120 5.63 -43.38 7.58
C GLU A 120 4.33 -43.61 6.80
N GLN A 121 4.42 -43.69 5.47
CA GLN A 121 3.31 -43.95 4.56
C GLN A 121 3.72 -45.07 3.60
N ASP A 122 2.96 -46.16 3.58
CA ASP A 122 3.24 -47.32 2.71
C ASP A 122 4.67 -47.90 2.84
N GLY A 123 5.20 -47.89 4.12
CA GLY A 123 6.56 -48.35 4.42
C GLY A 123 7.68 -47.42 3.94
N GLN A 124 7.35 -46.20 3.54
CA GLN A 124 8.31 -45.17 3.14
C GLN A 124 8.20 -43.93 4.06
N SER A 125 9.35 -43.35 4.40
CA SER A 125 9.38 -42.08 5.10
C SER A 125 9.02 -40.95 4.14
N VAL A 126 7.96 -40.20 4.48
CA VAL A 126 7.49 -39.02 3.73
C VAL A 126 7.58 -37.82 4.61
N LEU A 127 8.22 -36.76 4.10
CA LEU A 127 8.23 -35.45 4.77
C LEU A 127 6.98 -34.67 4.38
N LYS A 128 6.21 -34.30 5.37
CA LYS A 128 5.01 -33.50 5.23
C LYS A 128 5.24 -32.10 5.79
N TRP A 129 4.56 -31.13 5.21
CA TRP A 129 4.43 -29.83 5.82
C TRP A 129 3.83 -29.98 7.22
N ASP A 130 4.51 -29.45 8.24
CA ASP A 130 3.97 -29.43 9.60
C ASP A 130 3.15 -28.15 9.80
N GLU A 131 1.83 -28.28 9.91
CA GLU A 131 0.93 -27.16 10.17
C GLU A 131 1.30 -26.41 11.46
N THR A 132 1.89 -27.09 12.45
CA THR A 132 2.35 -26.44 13.68
C THR A 132 3.51 -25.48 13.40
N SER A 133 4.28 -25.72 12.34
CA SER A 133 5.36 -24.85 11.91
C SER A 133 4.87 -23.50 11.39
N SER A 134 3.65 -23.41 10.85
CA SER A 134 3.05 -22.15 10.41
C SER A 134 2.61 -21.27 11.59
N ARG A 135 2.40 -21.85 12.80
CA ARG A 135 2.06 -21.07 14.00
C ARG A 135 3.13 -20.06 14.40
N ARG A 136 4.38 -20.26 13.97
CA ARG A 136 5.45 -19.28 14.19
C ARG A 136 5.13 -17.90 13.58
N PHE A 137 4.21 -17.84 12.62
CA PHE A 137 3.76 -16.61 11.97
C PHE A 137 2.48 -16.03 12.58
N SER A 138 1.81 -16.72 13.51
CA SER A 138 0.51 -16.29 14.04
C SER A 138 0.55 -14.88 14.63
N LEU A 139 1.61 -14.51 15.36
CA LEU A 139 1.73 -13.17 15.95
C LEU A 139 1.86 -12.08 14.88
N TYR A 140 2.47 -12.37 13.72
CA TYR A 140 2.58 -11.44 12.60
C TYR A 140 1.22 -11.27 11.90
N VAL A 141 0.49 -12.35 11.75
CA VAL A 141 -0.87 -12.32 11.20
C VAL A 141 -1.84 -11.63 12.17
N ASP A 142 -1.68 -11.85 13.48
CA ASP A 142 -2.43 -11.13 14.51
C ASP A 142 -2.14 -9.64 14.49
N LEU A 143 -0.87 -9.23 14.31
CA LEU A 143 -0.51 -7.83 14.12
C LEU A 143 -1.21 -7.28 12.89
N LEU A 144 -1.07 -7.91 11.74
CA LEU A 144 -1.70 -7.46 10.49
C LEU A 144 -3.23 -7.29 10.66
N ARG A 145 -3.89 -8.28 11.27
CA ARG A 145 -5.34 -8.24 11.52
C ARG A 145 -5.77 -7.17 12.53
N SER A 146 -4.86 -6.75 13.41
CA SER A 146 -5.14 -5.74 14.44
C SER A 146 -4.94 -4.31 13.95
N LEU A 147 -4.37 -4.13 12.75
CA LEU A 147 -4.21 -2.81 12.15
C LEU A 147 -5.57 -2.24 11.76
N ASP A 148 -5.77 -0.96 12.07
CA ASP A 148 -6.92 -0.21 11.56
C ASP A 148 -6.66 0.19 10.11
N SER A 149 -7.43 -0.40 9.19
CA SER A 149 -7.21 -0.23 7.76
C SER A 149 -7.50 1.18 7.27
N ASP A 150 -8.45 1.90 7.88
CA ASP A 150 -8.75 3.30 7.51
C ASP A 150 -7.59 4.20 7.90
N THR A 151 -7.10 4.06 9.13
CA THR A 151 -5.92 4.79 9.60
C THR A 151 -4.69 4.47 8.76
N LEU A 152 -4.46 3.20 8.41
CA LEU A 152 -3.29 2.79 7.62
C LEU A 152 -3.33 3.38 6.21
N ILE A 153 -4.49 3.37 5.55
CA ILE A 153 -4.66 3.96 4.21
C ILE A 153 -4.53 5.49 4.27
N SER A 154 -5.10 6.13 5.30
CA SER A 154 -4.91 7.57 5.54
C SER A 154 -3.43 7.94 5.68
N TRP A 155 -2.67 7.14 6.44
CA TRP A 155 -1.21 7.34 6.57
C TRP A 155 -0.47 7.11 5.25
N TYR A 156 -0.88 6.12 4.48
CA TYR A 156 -0.29 5.87 3.17
C TYR A 156 -0.36 7.13 2.29
N PHE A 157 -1.55 7.76 2.20
CA PHE A 157 -1.73 8.98 1.42
C PHE A 157 -1.04 10.20 2.04
N GLU A 158 -1.03 10.32 3.38
CA GLU A 158 -0.28 11.37 4.09
C GLU A 158 1.21 11.27 3.80
N LEU A 159 1.77 10.05 3.80
CA LEU A 159 3.19 9.77 3.59
C LEU A 159 3.59 9.61 2.12
N LYS A 160 2.63 9.64 1.19
CA LYS A 160 2.87 9.44 -0.24
C LYS A 160 4.06 10.25 -0.79
N PRO A 161 4.25 11.54 -0.44
CA PRO A 161 5.39 12.30 -0.92
C PRO A 161 6.75 11.70 -0.50
N LEU A 162 6.84 11.15 0.72
CA LEU A 162 8.07 10.52 1.22
C LEU A 162 8.28 9.13 0.61
N ILE A 163 7.18 8.41 0.38
CA ILE A 163 7.19 7.09 -0.30
C ILE A 163 7.67 7.28 -1.75
N ASP A 164 7.14 8.26 -2.47
CA ASP A 164 7.54 8.57 -3.85
C ASP A 164 9.00 9.04 -3.91
N GLN A 165 9.45 9.82 -2.93
CA GLN A 165 10.85 10.20 -2.81
C GLN A 165 11.74 8.96 -2.64
N ALA A 166 11.41 8.05 -1.72
CA ALA A 166 12.16 6.82 -1.48
C ALA A 166 12.15 5.90 -2.72
N TYR A 167 11.03 5.85 -3.45
CA TYR A 167 10.92 5.07 -4.68
C TYR A 167 11.76 5.68 -5.81
N GLY A 168 11.82 7.02 -5.90
CA GLY A 168 12.72 7.74 -6.80
C GLY A 168 14.20 7.46 -6.54
N GLU A 169 14.61 7.22 -5.27
CA GLU A 169 15.99 6.83 -4.92
C GLU A 169 16.40 5.48 -5.55
N LEU A 170 15.44 4.60 -5.86
CA LEU A 170 15.67 3.35 -6.59
C LEU A 170 15.81 3.53 -8.10
N GLY A 171 15.58 4.74 -8.62
CA GLY A 171 15.66 5.06 -10.05
C GLY A 171 14.31 5.04 -10.78
N TYR A 172 13.18 4.89 -10.08
CA TYR A 172 11.83 4.84 -10.65
C TYR A 172 11.11 6.19 -10.50
N SER A 173 11.63 7.25 -11.12
CA SER A 173 11.08 8.62 -10.99
C SER A 173 9.72 8.83 -11.67
N ASP A 174 9.35 7.97 -12.62
CA ASP A 174 8.17 8.15 -13.48
C ASP A 174 7.04 7.13 -13.21
N THR A 175 7.21 6.27 -12.20
CA THR A 175 6.25 5.21 -11.85
C THR A 175 5.57 5.53 -10.52
N ASP A 176 4.25 5.36 -10.44
CA ASP A 176 3.50 5.51 -9.19
C ASP A 176 3.71 4.28 -8.29
N PHE A 177 4.26 4.48 -7.11
CA PHE A 177 4.42 3.39 -6.14
C PHE A 177 3.09 2.74 -5.74
N THR A 178 1.96 3.44 -5.87
CA THR A 178 0.63 2.88 -5.59
C THR A 178 0.33 1.69 -6.50
N GLU A 179 0.71 1.76 -7.78
CA GLU A 179 0.55 0.65 -8.73
C GLU A 179 1.38 -0.57 -8.29
N VAL A 180 2.62 -0.35 -7.88
CA VAL A 180 3.50 -1.42 -7.38
C VAL A 180 2.96 -2.07 -6.11
N LEU A 181 2.41 -1.27 -5.19
CA LEU A 181 1.75 -1.77 -3.99
C LEU A 181 0.52 -2.61 -4.33
N GLN A 182 -0.30 -2.17 -5.29
CA GLN A 182 -1.47 -2.92 -5.76
C GLN A 182 -1.07 -4.22 -6.47
N ASP A 183 0.01 -4.22 -7.25
CA ASP A 183 0.55 -5.43 -7.87
C ASP A 183 1.02 -6.44 -6.82
N ALA A 184 1.73 -5.98 -5.78
CA ALA A 184 2.16 -6.80 -4.66
C ALA A 184 0.96 -7.42 -3.91
N ILE A 185 -0.10 -6.65 -3.67
CA ILE A 185 -1.34 -7.12 -3.04
C ILE A 185 -2.05 -8.13 -3.95
N THR A 186 -2.22 -7.81 -5.23
CA THR A 186 -2.90 -8.66 -6.22
C THR A 186 -2.19 -10.00 -6.36
N LYS A 187 -0.86 -10.01 -6.38
CA LYS A 187 -0.07 -11.25 -6.39
C LYS A 187 -0.47 -12.21 -5.25
N VAL A 188 -0.71 -11.69 -4.05
CA VAL A 188 -1.19 -12.53 -2.92
C VAL A 188 -2.66 -12.92 -3.09
N LEU A 189 -3.50 -12.00 -3.57
CA LEU A 189 -4.93 -12.26 -3.74
C LEU A 189 -5.21 -13.32 -4.81
N ASP A 190 -4.40 -13.39 -5.85
CA ASP A 190 -4.56 -14.35 -6.96
C ASP A 190 -4.01 -15.75 -6.64
N MET A 191 -3.23 -15.90 -5.58
CA MET A 191 -2.68 -17.20 -5.21
C MET A 191 -3.75 -18.23 -4.88
N ASP A 192 -3.60 -19.45 -5.38
CA ASP A 192 -4.41 -20.57 -4.97
C ASP A 192 -4.09 -21.06 -3.54
N ILE A 193 -5.14 -21.39 -2.79
CA ILE A 193 -4.99 -21.95 -1.45
C ILE A 193 -4.93 -23.48 -1.56
N PRO A 194 -3.85 -24.12 -1.10
CA PRO A 194 -3.73 -25.56 -1.15
C PRO A 194 -4.88 -26.28 -0.44
N LYS A 195 -5.47 -27.27 -1.10
CA LYS A 195 -6.57 -28.08 -0.57
C LYS A 195 -6.10 -29.15 0.40
N SER A 196 -4.84 -29.56 0.30
CA SER A 196 -4.22 -30.64 1.08
C SER A 196 -2.87 -30.21 1.66
N SER A 197 -2.38 -31.00 2.62
CA SER A 197 -1.02 -30.86 3.14
C SER A 197 0.01 -31.05 2.02
N LEU A 198 1.01 -30.19 1.99
CA LEU A 198 2.05 -30.19 0.99
C LEU A 198 3.16 -31.18 1.38
N ASP A 199 3.53 -32.07 0.43
CA ASP A 199 4.67 -32.97 0.57
C ASP A 199 5.97 -32.20 0.35
N LEU A 200 6.96 -32.57 1.15
CA LEU A 200 8.29 -31.98 1.09
C LEU A 200 9.34 -33.04 0.73
N VAL A 201 10.44 -32.58 0.20
CA VAL A 201 11.68 -33.34 0.03
C VAL A 201 12.84 -32.54 0.64
N ARG A 202 13.91 -33.24 0.97
CA ARG A 202 15.13 -32.61 1.52
C ARG A 202 16.36 -33.12 0.79
N PRO A 203 16.58 -32.65 -0.46
CA PRO A 203 17.72 -33.09 -1.26
C PRO A 203 19.07 -32.57 -0.74
N SER A 204 19.02 -31.50 0.09
CA SER A 204 20.19 -30.90 0.72
C SER A 204 19.84 -30.44 2.15
N VAL A 205 20.41 -29.32 2.61
CA VAL A 205 20.07 -28.74 3.93
C VAL A 205 18.72 -28.02 3.94
N MET A 206 18.20 -27.67 2.76
CA MET A 206 16.93 -26.94 2.61
C MET A 206 15.80 -27.88 2.24
N TYR A 207 14.59 -27.58 2.76
CA TYR A 207 13.36 -28.24 2.35
C TYR A 207 12.85 -27.63 1.05
N GLN A 208 12.38 -28.48 0.15
CA GLN A 208 11.73 -28.13 -1.11
C GLN A 208 10.35 -28.78 -1.17
N PHE A 209 9.44 -28.19 -1.94
CA PHE A 209 8.17 -28.87 -2.23
C PHE A 209 8.41 -30.04 -3.17
N LYS A 210 7.75 -31.17 -2.89
CA LYS A 210 7.83 -32.37 -3.73
C LYS A 210 7.19 -32.15 -5.09
N ASP A 211 6.11 -31.36 -5.13
CA ASP A 211 5.44 -30.96 -6.36
C ASP A 211 6.31 -29.92 -7.09
N GLN A 212 6.77 -30.29 -8.28
CA GLN A 212 7.63 -29.45 -9.11
C GLN A 212 6.93 -28.18 -9.60
N ASN A 213 5.60 -28.20 -9.79
CA ASN A 213 4.87 -26.99 -10.18
C ASN A 213 4.88 -25.95 -9.07
N ILE A 214 4.84 -26.41 -7.81
CA ILE A 214 4.94 -25.51 -6.66
C ILE A 214 6.40 -25.06 -6.45
N GLU A 215 7.35 -25.97 -6.57
CA GLU A 215 8.75 -25.62 -6.33
C GLU A 215 9.32 -24.65 -7.37
N GLN A 216 8.75 -24.63 -8.59
CA GLN A 216 9.12 -23.69 -9.66
C GLN A 216 8.46 -22.33 -9.55
N GLN A 217 7.50 -22.15 -8.64
CA GLN A 217 6.91 -20.84 -8.37
C GLN A 217 7.96 -19.88 -7.83
N ASP A 218 7.66 -18.58 -7.88
CA ASP A 218 8.56 -17.57 -7.35
C ASP A 218 8.70 -17.65 -5.81
N ASP A 219 9.63 -16.91 -5.26
CA ASP A 219 9.92 -17.00 -3.83
C ASP A 219 8.80 -16.46 -2.95
N VAL A 220 8.02 -15.48 -3.45
CA VAL A 220 6.85 -14.92 -2.77
C VAL A 220 5.77 -15.99 -2.66
N GLU A 221 5.41 -16.64 -3.75
CA GLU A 221 4.39 -17.68 -3.76
C GLU A 221 4.77 -18.83 -2.82
N LYS A 222 6.00 -19.32 -2.91
CA LYS A 222 6.53 -20.36 -2.01
C LYS A 222 6.53 -19.92 -0.55
N PHE A 223 6.86 -18.66 -0.27
CA PHE A 223 6.84 -18.10 1.08
C PHE A 223 5.41 -18.04 1.62
N MET A 224 4.47 -17.53 0.85
CA MET A 224 3.06 -17.43 1.24
C MET A 224 2.46 -18.80 1.53
N LEU A 225 2.77 -19.81 0.73
CA LEU A 225 2.39 -21.20 1.03
C LEU A 225 2.96 -21.67 2.37
N ARG A 226 4.19 -21.26 2.72
CA ARG A 226 4.85 -21.60 4.00
C ARG A 226 4.24 -20.91 5.22
N LEU A 227 3.44 -19.89 5.03
CA LEU A 227 2.65 -19.30 6.13
C LEU A 227 1.52 -20.21 6.60
N GLY A 228 1.09 -21.14 5.76
CA GLY A 228 0.00 -22.07 6.03
C GLY A 228 -1.37 -21.51 5.66
N LYS A 229 -2.31 -22.42 5.39
CA LYS A 229 -3.64 -22.11 4.87
C LYS A 229 -4.41 -21.10 5.72
N GLU A 230 -4.45 -21.28 7.03
CA GLU A 230 -5.23 -20.42 7.94
C GLU A 230 -4.68 -18.99 7.94
N ASN A 231 -3.35 -18.83 8.05
CA ASN A 231 -2.70 -17.53 8.01
C ASN A 231 -2.91 -16.86 6.63
N LEU A 232 -2.79 -17.60 5.55
CA LEU A 232 -2.98 -17.08 4.20
C LEU A 232 -4.41 -16.57 3.98
N LEU A 233 -5.42 -17.26 4.49
CA LEU A 233 -6.82 -16.82 4.42
C LEU A 233 -7.02 -15.48 5.14
N VAL A 234 -6.45 -15.33 6.33
CA VAL A 234 -6.54 -14.07 7.08
C VAL A 234 -5.82 -12.94 6.35
N ILE A 235 -4.61 -13.20 5.84
CA ILE A 235 -3.84 -12.21 5.08
C ILE A 235 -4.62 -11.76 3.84
N LYS A 236 -5.16 -12.69 3.06
CA LYS A 236 -5.99 -12.36 1.89
C LYS A 236 -7.20 -11.50 2.25
N SER A 237 -7.88 -11.80 3.36
CA SER A 237 -9.03 -11.00 3.81
C SER A 237 -8.64 -9.56 4.14
N VAL A 238 -7.53 -9.36 4.87
CA VAL A 238 -7.05 -8.02 5.20
C VAL A 238 -6.57 -7.27 3.96
N LEU A 239 -5.80 -7.94 3.09
CA LEU A 239 -5.30 -7.32 1.87
C LEU A 239 -6.41 -6.95 0.89
N LEU A 240 -7.50 -7.74 0.82
CA LEU A 240 -8.66 -7.41 0.00
C LEU A 240 -9.31 -6.10 0.47
N GLU A 241 -9.54 -5.97 1.78
CA GLU A 241 -10.08 -4.74 2.36
C GLU A 241 -9.17 -3.53 2.10
N MET A 242 -7.87 -3.70 2.31
CA MET A 242 -6.88 -2.63 2.04
C MET A 242 -6.86 -2.24 0.56
N ASN A 243 -6.91 -3.22 -0.35
CA ASN A 243 -6.91 -2.96 -1.80
C ASN A 243 -8.14 -2.20 -2.25
N GLU A 244 -9.32 -2.53 -1.69
CA GLU A 244 -10.55 -1.79 -1.98
C GLU A 244 -10.45 -0.33 -1.55
N LYS A 245 -9.93 -0.05 -0.35
CA LYS A 245 -9.76 1.30 0.18
C LYS A 245 -8.71 2.08 -0.62
N LEU A 246 -7.58 1.45 -0.93
CA LEU A 246 -6.51 2.04 -1.72
C LEU A 246 -7.00 2.43 -3.13
N SER A 247 -7.83 1.58 -3.76
CA SER A 247 -8.39 1.83 -5.10
C SER A 247 -9.42 2.96 -5.13
N ARG A 248 -10.07 3.26 -4.01
CA ARG A 248 -11.01 4.40 -3.92
C ARG A 248 -10.28 5.73 -3.84
N GLY A 249 -9.01 5.76 -3.49
CA GLY A 249 -8.21 6.98 -3.37
C GLY A 249 -8.67 7.93 -2.27
N GLU A 250 -9.48 7.47 -1.33
CA GLU A 250 -10.00 8.24 -0.20
C GLU A 250 -9.35 7.75 1.10
N PRO A 251 -8.80 8.70 1.91
CA PRO A 251 -8.43 8.37 3.28
C PRO A 251 -9.66 8.16 4.16
#